data_35a8b9d72aa9f6239886436dc574c21b
#
_entry.id   35a8b9d72aa9f6239886436dc574c21b
#
_cell.length_a   1.000
_cell.length_b   1.000
_cell.length_c   1.000
_cell.angle_alpha   90.00
_cell.angle_beta   90.00
_cell.angle_gamma   90.00
#
_symmetry.space_group_name_H-M   'P 1'
#
loop_
_entity.id
_entity.type
_entity.pdbx_description
1 polymer ?
#
loop_
_entity_poly.entity_id
_entity_poly.type
_entity_poly.pdbx_seq_one_letter_code
_entity_poly.pdbx_strand_id
1 'polypeptide(L)'
;MNNLLGNEKPIPFEFLINGAFLRTSIDEYLTANGISAETTLEIEYVRALIPPLHIASFEHDDWVSSVDVLSATSPAASWASASVPQGQERILSGSYDGFLRVWNMSSQVVATSPAATEGGHTASIKAAKFVSPNSIVSAGLDRTVRLWKYSESDDGFSGTIAPQLELYGHKLDINSLAVHAPSNRILSASSDHMVGFWSTKKSDAPAAPENLLPSAASRSSKRRKLNSSVSTPQRGPLALMSGHTAPVSAAIFDANDSTVGYSTSWDHSLRTWDLVTSSLVDTRTTSHSLLALAHLPDHHLLAAGTSARHITLIDPRVSAATIAAMTLRGHTNAVVSLARDPHSNYGLISGSHDGTCRIWDIRATKTDKDGVVGESVYSITRKSLEEEGKSASKRVGGEGVKVFGVCWDAAVGIVSAGEDKRIQINRGEGVLSST
;
A
#
# COMPACT_ATOMS: atom_id res chain seq x y z
N MET A 1 -20.88 -4.26 -29.85
CA MET A 1 -19.53 -4.64 -29.39
C MET A 1 -19.46 -6.11 -28.97
N ASN A 2 -20.24 -6.57 -27.98
CA ASN A 2 -20.22 -7.99 -27.57
C ASN A 2 -20.41 -8.97 -28.73
N ASN A 3 -21.33 -8.69 -29.66
CA ASN A 3 -21.54 -9.53 -30.85
C ASN A 3 -20.34 -9.51 -31.82
N LEU A 4 -19.64 -8.40 -31.93
CA LEU A 4 -18.45 -8.29 -32.80
C LEU A 4 -17.25 -9.04 -32.20
N LEU A 5 -17.17 -9.13 -30.87
CA LEU A 5 -16.09 -9.82 -30.15
C LEU A 5 -16.41 -11.31 -29.88
N GLY A 6 -17.59 -11.80 -30.30
CA GLY A 6 -17.98 -13.20 -30.10
C GLY A 6 -18.17 -13.60 -28.63
N ASN A 7 -18.46 -12.64 -27.75
CA ASN A 7 -18.67 -12.92 -26.33
C ASN A 7 -20.00 -13.65 -26.12
N GLU A 8 -19.95 -14.83 -25.51
CA GLU A 8 -21.14 -15.60 -25.13
C GLU A 8 -21.98 -14.92 -24.05
N LYS A 9 -21.33 -14.17 -23.14
CA LYS A 9 -21.98 -13.35 -22.11
C LYS A 9 -21.77 -11.89 -22.42
N PRO A 10 -22.76 -11.00 -22.16
CA PRO A 10 -22.61 -9.58 -22.38
C PRO A 10 -21.61 -9.01 -21.35
N ILE A 11 -20.49 -8.49 -21.84
CA ILE A 11 -19.48 -7.81 -21.06
C ILE A 11 -19.72 -6.31 -21.20
N PRO A 12 -19.75 -5.53 -20.11
CA PRO A 12 -19.85 -4.09 -20.19
C PRO A 12 -18.54 -3.48 -20.71
N PHE A 13 -18.65 -2.48 -21.57
CA PHE A 13 -17.53 -1.73 -22.11
C PHE A 13 -17.67 -0.24 -21.79
N GLU A 14 -16.56 0.40 -21.59
CA GLU A 14 -16.41 1.86 -21.58
C GLU A 14 -15.67 2.28 -22.84
N PHE A 15 -16.01 3.45 -23.35
CA PHE A 15 -15.45 3.99 -24.58
C PHE A 15 -14.61 5.21 -24.28
N LEU A 16 -13.47 5.34 -24.97
CA LEU A 16 -12.59 6.49 -24.87
C LEU A 16 -12.50 7.16 -26.25
N ILE A 17 -12.41 8.49 -26.23
CA ILE A 17 -12.12 9.32 -27.40
C ILE A 17 -10.91 10.18 -27.01
N ASN A 18 -9.82 10.09 -27.79
CA ASN A 18 -8.56 10.78 -27.52
C ASN A 18 -8.02 10.49 -26.10
N GLY A 19 -8.15 9.26 -25.62
CA GLY A 19 -7.67 8.86 -24.31
C GLY A 19 -8.56 9.25 -23.12
N ALA A 20 -9.69 9.97 -23.34
CA ALA A 20 -10.62 10.35 -22.28
C ALA A 20 -11.91 9.53 -22.35
N PHE A 21 -12.47 9.14 -21.20
CA PHE A 21 -13.71 8.37 -21.14
C PHE A 21 -14.88 9.18 -21.67
N LEU A 22 -15.67 8.57 -22.57
CA LEU A 22 -16.94 9.12 -23.05
C LEU A 22 -18.02 8.90 -21.98
N ARG A 23 -18.42 9.97 -21.27
CA ARG A 23 -19.45 9.95 -20.21
C ARG A 23 -20.81 10.47 -20.66
N THR A 24 -20.87 11.03 -21.86
CA THR A 24 -22.07 11.58 -22.48
C THR A 24 -22.39 10.85 -23.78
N SER A 25 -23.47 11.22 -24.44
CA SER A 25 -23.74 10.73 -25.81
C SER A 25 -22.67 11.25 -26.78
N ILE A 26 -22.44 10.53 -27.89
CA ILE A 26 -21.48 10.96 -28.92
C ILE A 26 -21.88 12.32 -29.47
N ASP A 27 -23.18 12.58 -29.65
CA ASP A 27 -23.70 13.84 -30.17
C ASP A 27 -23.41 15.03 -29.22
N GLU A 28 -23.62 14.84 -27.91
CA GLU A 28 -23.27 15.83 -26.89
C GLU A 28 -21.77 16.09 -26.84
N TYR A 29 -20.95 15.02 -26.97
CA TYR A 29 -19.50 15.16 -27.01
C TYR A 29 -19.04 15.97 -28.22
N LEU A 30 -19.57 15.67 -29.42
CA LEU A 30 -19.25 16.39 -30.65
C LEU A 30 -19.61 17.88 -30.53
N THR A 31 -20.82 18.15 -30.05
CA THR A 31 -21.32 19.52 -29.84
C THR A 31 -20.47 20.31 -28.84
N ALA A 32 -20.12 19.67 -27.70
CA ALA A 32 -19.32 20.31 -26.66
C ALA A 32 -17.88 20.64 -27.11
N ASN A 33 -17.31 19.81 -28.02
CA ASN A 33 -15.97 20.00 -28.54
C ASN A 33 -15.93 20.74 -29.89
N GLY A 34 -17.08 21.14 -30.45
CA GLY A 34 -17.15 21.82 -31.73
C GLY A 34 -16.71 20.98 -32.93
N ILE A 35 -16.86 19.64 -32.82
CA ILE A 35 -16.45 18.68 -33.85
C ILE A 35 -17.67 18.42 -34.76
N SER A 36 -17.43 18.47 -36.09
CA SER A 36 -18.48 18.15 -37.07
C SER A 36 -18.90 16.69 -36.99
N ALA A 37 -20.21 16.42 -37.10
CA ALA A 37 -20.75 15.05 -37.13
C ALA A 37 -20.29 14.24 -38.36
N GLU A 38 -19.71 14.88 -39.37
CA GLU A 38 -19.13 14.22 -40.55
C GLU A 38 -17.68 13.77 -40.34
N THR A 39 -17.07 14.12 -39.20
CA THR A 39 -15.68 13.75 -38.91
C THR A 39 -15.60 12.28 -38.44
N THR A 40 -14.63 11.54 -38.95
CA THR A 40 -14.35 10.20 -38.46
C THR A 40 -13.76 10.27 -37.06
N LEU A 41 -14.40 9.61 -36.09
CA LEU A 41 -13.93 9.50 -34.72
C LEU A 41 -13.22 8.18 -34.51
N GLU A 42 -12.04 8.22 -33.93
CA GLU A 42 -11.35 7.05 -33.43
C GLU A 42 -11.78 6.79 -31.99
N ILE A 43 -12.45 5.63 -31.77
CA ILE A 43 -13.00 5.28 -30.47
C ILE A 43 -12.28 4.03 -29.98
N GLU A 44 -11.57 4.17 -28.89
CA GLU A 44 -11.02 3.06 -28.13
C GLU A 44 -12.08 2.49 -27.19
N TYR A 45 -11.99 1.21 -26.86
CA TYR A 45 -12.86 0.58 -25.86
C TYR A 45 -12.06 -0.20 -24.86
N VAL A 46 -12.53 -0.18 -23.62
CA VAL A 46 -11.96 -0.95 -22.51
C VAL A 46 -13.09 -1.71 -21.82
N ARG A 47 -12.78 -2.83 -21.17
CA ARG A 47 -13.74 -3.48 -20.28
C ARG A 47 -14.10 -2.50 -19.16
N ALA A 48 -15.39 -2.29 -18.94
CA ALA A 48 -15.86 -1.54 -17.80
C ALA A 48 -15.55 -2.32 -16.51
N LEU A 49 -15.01 -1.63 -15.52
CA LEU A 49 -14.92 -2.16 -14.17
C LEU A 49 -16.33 -2.28 -13.60
N ILE A 50 -16.68 -3.43 -13.04
CA ILE A 50 -17.94 -3.58 -12.29
C ILE A 50 -17.70 -3.06 -10.88
N PRO A 51 -18.67 -2.31 -10.28
CA PRO A 51 -18.53 -1.81 -8.92
C PRO A 51 -18.18 -2.93 -7.94
N PRO A 52 -17.10 -2.81 -7.16
CA PRO A 52 -16.71 -3.85 -6.22
C PRO A 52 -17.73 -3.93 -5.08
N LEU A 53 -18.28 -5.13 -4.88
CA LEU A 53 -19.23 -5.42 -3.81
C LEU A 53 -18.50 -5.86 -2.55
N HIS A 54 -19.04 -5.53 -1.39
CA HIS A 54 -18.59 -6.04 -0.10
C HIS A 54 -18.79 -7.56 -0.02
N ILE A 55 -17.73 -8.29 0.35
CA ILE A 55 -17.77 -9.75 0.49
C ILE A 55 -17.67 -10.15 1.96
N ALA A 56 -16.68 -9.62 2.68
CA ALA A 56 -16.41 -10.01 4.06
C ALA A 56 -15.77 -8.87 4.87
N SER A 57 -15.95 -8.93 6.18
CA SER A 57 -15.23 -8.08 7.14
C SER A 57 -14.64 -8.95 8.24
N PHE A 58 -13.39 -8.69 8.63
CA PHE A 58 -12.69 -9.40 9.72
C PHE A 58 -12.49 -8.43 10.87
N GLU A 59 -12.95 -8.80 12.04
CA GLU A 59 -12.93 -7.93 13.22
C GLU A 59 -11.65 -8.10 14.03
N HIS A 60 -11.14 -6.99 14.53
CA HIS A 60 -9.95 -6.89 15.38
C HIS A 60 -10.30 -6.22 16.70
N ASP A 61 -9.44 -6.41 17.69
CA ASP A 61 -9.59 -5.79 19.01
C ASP A 61 -9.29 -4.29 18.99
N ASP A 62 -8.39 -3.86 18.06
CA ASP A 62 -7.97 -2.47 17.92
C ASP A 62 -7.82 -2.08 16.44
N TRP A 63 -7.50 -0.82 16.16
CA TRP A 63 -7.32 -0.27 14.82
C TRP A 63 -6.36 -1.10 13.98
N VAL A 64 -6.70 -1.30 12.73
CA VAL A 64 -5.85 -2.03 11.78
C VAL A 64 -5.09 -1.04 10.92
N SER A 65 -3.76 -1.00 11.07
CA SER A 65 -2.89 -0.04 10.41
C SER A 65 -2.49 -0.44 8.99
N SER A 66 -2.32 -1.73 8.77
CA SER A 66 -1.79 -2.25 7.50
C SER A 66 -2.39 -3.59 7.14
N VAL A 67 -2.49 -3.84 5.84
CA VAL A 67 -2.90 -5.12 5.26
C VAL A 67 -1.97 -5.50 4.13
N ASP A 68 -1.79 -6.80 3.97
CA ASP A 68 -1.10 -7.40 2.82
C ASP A 68 -1.74 -8.74 2.48
N VAL A 69 -1.58 -9.19 1.24
CA VAL A 69 -2.23 -10.41 0.74
C VAL A 69 -1.19 -11.38 0.23
N LEU A 70 -1.33 -12.63 0.62
CA LEU A 70 -0.60 -13.76 0.06
C LEU A 70 -1.56 -14.58 -0.79
N SER A 71 -1.34 -14.57 -2.09
CA SER A 71 -2.09 -15.31 -3.10
C SER A 71 -1.14 -15.84 -4.17
N ALA A 72 -1.63 -16.64 -5.09
CA ALA A 72 -0.84 -17.10 -6.23
C ALA A 72 -0.31 -15.94 -7.10
N THR A 73 -1.01 -14.81 -7.13
CA THR A 73 -0.67 -13.61 -7.92
C THR A 73 0.12 -12.57 -7.13
N SER A 74 0.27 -12.76 -5.82
CA SER A 74 1.00 -11.80 -4.97
C SER A 74 2.50 -11.78 -5.28
N PRO A 75 3.18 -10.63 -5.12
CA PRO A 75 4.62 -10.54 -5.31
C PRO A 75 5.40 -11.53 -4.42
N ALA A 76 4.96 -11.73 -3.18
CA ALA A 76 5.62 -12.64 -2.24
C ALA A 76 5.61 -14.11 -2.71
N ALA A 77 4.54 -14.57 -3.38
CA ALA A 77 4.47 -15.90 -3.95
C ALA A 77 5.29 -15.99 -5.25
N SER A 78 5.15 -15.02 -6.16
CA SER A 78 5.85 -15.02 -7.45
C SER A 78 7.37 -14.98 -7.26
N TRP A 79 7.89 -14.19 -6.34
CA TRP A 79 9.32 -14.11 -6.04
C TRP A 79 9.88 -15.40 -5.41
N ALA A 80 9.07 -16.09 -4.63
CA ALA A 80 9.48 -17.35 -4.03
C ALA A 80 9.35 -18.56 -4.99
N SER A 81 8.81 -18.34 -6.20
CA SER A 81 8.39 -19.42 -7.14
C SER A 81 7.50 -20.45 -6.43
N ALA A 82 6.73 -20.00 -5.44
CA ALA A 82 5.89 -20.84 -4.62
C ALA A 82 4.47 -20.86 -5.18
N SER A 83 3.91 -22.03 -5.32
CA SER A 83 2.51 -22.22 -5.66
C SER A 83 1.68 -22.06 -4.39
N VAL A 84 0.87 -21.03 -4.32
CA VAL A 84 -0.20 -20.91 -3.32
C VAL A 84 -1.45 -21.54 -3.94
N PRO A 85 -1.96 -22.66 -3.43
CA PRO A 85 -3.14 -23.29 -3.98
C PRO A 85 -4.36 -22.36 -3.86
N GLN A 86 -5.28 -22.46 -4.82
CA GLN A 86 -6.53 -21.73 -4.77
C GLN A 86 -7.33 -22.12 -3.52
N GLY A 87 -7.85 -21.12 -2.81
CA GLY A 87 -8.53 -21.30 -1.53
C GLY A 87 -7.59 -21.28 -0.31
N GLN A 88 -6.28 -21.19 -0.50
CA GLN A 88 -5.30 -21.01 0.57
C GLN A 88 -4.71 -19.59 0.59
N GLU A 89 -5.45 -18.62 0.06
CA GLU A 89 -5.07 -17.22 0.19
C GLU A 89 -5.07 -16.80 1.65
N ARG A 90 -4.13 -15.94 2.02
CA ARG A 90 -3.97 -15.42 3.38
C ARG A 90 -3.93 -13.90 3.37
N ILE A 91 -4.54 -13.30 4.40
CA ILE A 91 -4.48 -11.87 4.64
C ILE A 91 -3.66 -11.63 5.89
N LEU A 92 -2.63 -10.82 5.78
CA LEU A 92 -1.82 -10.34 6.88
C LEU A 92 -2.35 -9.00 7.34
N SER A 93 -2.49 -8.83 8.64
CA SER A 93 -2.82 -7.55 9.26
C SER A 93 -1.81 -7.16 10.33
N GLY A 94 -1.49 -5.87 10.38
CA GLY A 94 -0.80 -5.23 11.49
C GLY A 94 -1.77 -4.33 12.23
N SER A 95 -1.79 -4.43 13.57
CA SER A 95 -2.74 -3.71 14.39
C SER A 95 -2.07 -2.80 15.42
N TYR A 96 -2.82 -1.83 15.91
CA TYR A 96 -2.38 -0.91 16.96
C TYR A 96 -2.25 -1.61 18.33
N ASP A 97 -2.82 -2.80 18.51
CA ASP A 97 -2.61 -3.66 19.67
C ASP A 97 -1.19 -4.29 19.74
N GLY A 98 -0.36 -4.09 18.70
CA GLY A 98 1.00 -4.64 18.61
C GLY A 98 1.09 -6.06 18.08
N PHE A 99 -0.02 -6.65 17.64
CA PHE A 99 -0.04 -8.00 17.08
C PHE A 99 -0.13 -8.00 15.55
N LEU A 100 0.56 -8.98 14.97
CA LEU A 100 0.33 -9.44 13.60
C LEU A 100 -0.66 -10.58 13.63
N ARG A 101 -1.60 -10.60 12.70
CA ARG A 101 -2.51 -11.73 12.51
C ARG A 101 -2.53 -12.14 11.04
N VAL A 102 -2.51 -13.43 10.81
CA VAL A 102 -2.73 -14.04 9.50
C VAL A 102 -4.11 -14.67 9.51
N TRP A 103 -4.91 -14.34 8.51
CA TRP A 103 -6.30 -14.73 8.37
C TRP A 103 -6.49 -15.61 7.14
N ASN A 104 -7.43 -16.56 7.24
CA ASN A 104 -7.95 -17.26 6.07
C ASN A 104 -9.15 -16.48 5.47
N MET A 105 -9.61 -16.91 4.31
CA MET A 105 -10.74 -16.28 3.62
C MET A 105 -12.10 -16.50 4.33
N SER A 106 -12.15 -17.37 5.33
CA SER A 106 -13.32 -17.61 6.18
C SER A 106 -13.35 -16.74 7.44
N SER A 107 -12.58 -15.66 7.50
CA SER A 107 -12.47 -14.73 8.65
C SER A 107 -11.92 -15.36 9.95
N GLN A 108 -11.23 -16.50 9.87
CA GLN A 108 -10.59 -17.12 11.01
C GLN A 108 -9.12 -16.72 11.10
N VAL A 109 -8.63 -16.47 12.31
CA VAL A 109 -7.22 -16.23 12.59
C VAL A 109 -6.48 -17.55 12.53
N VAL A 110 -5.56 -17.67 11.56
CA VAL A 110 -4.68 -18.84 11.41
C VAL A 110 -3.49 -18.74 12.34
N ALA A 111 -2.88 -17.55 12.43
CA ALA A 111 -1.72 -17.33 13.28
C ALA A 111 -1.72 -15.91 13.87
N THR A 112 -1.19 -15.80 15.10
CA THR A 112 -0.96 -14.51 15.79
C THR A 112 0.50 -14.44 16.20
N SER A 113 1.11 -13.25 16.10
CA SER A 113 2.48 -13.03 16.59
C SER A 113 2.54 -13.16 18.11
N PRO A 114 3.69 -13.55 18.69
CA PRO A 114 3.85 -13.62 20.13
C PRO A 114 3.71 -12.25 20.80
N ALA A 115 3.41 -12.26 22.09
CA ALA A 115 3.35 -11.07 22.91
C ALA A 115 4.72 -10.41 23.10
N ALA A 116 4.76 -9.15 23.50
CA ALA A 116 6.00 -8.40 23.73
C ALA A 116 6.99 -9.09 24.68
N THR A 117 6.49 -9.85 25.66
CA THR A 117 7.29 -10.65 26.62
C THR A 117 7.97 -11.84 25.96
N GLU A 118 7.46 -12.31 24.85
CA GLU A 118 7.92 -13.50 24.12
C GLU A 118 8.67 -13.16 22.81
N GLY A 119 9.05 -11.89 22.65
CA GLY A 119 9.75 -11.40 21.45
C GLY A 119 8.81 -10.76 20.40
N GLY A 120 7.58 -10.40 20.78
CA GLY A 120 6.67 -9.62 19.97
C GLY A 120 6.97 -8.11 19.97
N HIS A 121 6.25 -7.33 19.16
CA HIS A 121 6.33 -5.88 19.19
C HIS A 121 5.94 -5.32 20.56
N THR A 122 6.62 -4.26 20.99
CA THR A 122 6.35 -3.61 22.28
C THR A 122 5.42 -2.41 22.16
N ALA A 123 5.06 -2.04 20.95
CA ALA A 123 4.14 -0.95 20.64
C ALA A 123 3.39 -1.25 19.34
N SER A 124 2.48 -0.36 18.94
CA SER A 124 1.63 -0.52 17.78
C SER A 124 2.43 -0.76 16.49
N ILE A 125 1.94 -1.67 15.67
CA ILE A 125 2.48 -1.94 14.34
C ILE A 125 1.88 -0.92 13.37
N LYS A 126 2.72 -0.38 12.48
CA LYS A 126 2.33 0.58 11.44
C LYS A 126 2.31 -0.05 10.06
N ALA A 127 3.25 -0.97 9.80
CA ALA A 127 3.42 -1.62 8.50
C ALA A 127 3.74 -3.10 8.68
N ALA A 128 3.13 -3.94 7.85
CA ALA A 128 3.39 -5.37 7.78
C ALA A 128 3.29 -5.83 6.32
N LYS A 129 4.22 -6.69 5.89
CA LYS A 129 4.30 -7.22 4.53
C LYS A 129 4.75 -8.68 4.53
N PHE A 130 4.24 -9.46 3.58
CA PHE A 130 4.83 -10.75 3.26
C PHE A 130 6.14 -10.54 2.48
N VAL A 131 7.19 -11.21 2.91
CA VAL A 131 8.47 -11.31 2.18
C VAL A 131 8.42 -12.53 1.25
N SER A 132 7.89 -13.62 1.75
CA SER A 132 7.64 -14.89 1.06
C SER A 132 6.46 -15.59 1.73
N PRO A 133 5.95 -16.70 1.19
CA PRO A 133 4.88 -17.45 1.84
C PRO A 133 5.18 -17.84 3.29
N ASN A 134 6.45 -18.00 3.63
CA ASN A 134 6.89 -18.42 4.97
C ASN A 134 7.61 -17.33 5.76
N SER A 135 7.62 -16.09 5.29
CA SER A 135 8.33 -15.00 5.95
C SER A 135 7.55 -13.69 5.89
N ILE A 136 7.47 -13.03 7.04
CA ILE A 136 6.76 -11.75 7.22
C ILE A 136 7.76 -10.71 7.73
N VAL A 137 7.57 -9.46 7.35
CA VAL A 137 8.26 -8.31 7.94
C VAL A 137 7.24 -7.34 8.52
N SER A 138 7.57 -6.75 9.64
CA SER A 138 6.75 -5.72 10.29
C SER A 138 7.58 -4.62 10.91
N ALA A 139 6.98 -3.46 11.08
CA ALA A 139 7.58 -2.33 11.79
C ALA A 139 6.50 -1.42 12.38
N GLY A 140 6.87 -0.62 13.37
CA GLY A 140 5.92 0.26 14.03
C GLY A 140 6.55 1.28 14.98
N LEU A 141 5.78 1.64 16.00
CA LEU A 141 6.15 2.66 16.98
C LEU A 141 7.31 2.25 17.92
N ASP A 142 7.62 0.95 18.01
CA ASP A 142 8.76 0.46 18.78
C ASP A 142 10.12 0.70 18.09
N ARG A 143 10.12 1.36 16.93
CA ARG A 143 11.30 1.76 16.14
C ARG A 143 12.11 0.60 15.58
N THR A 144 11.56 -0.61 15.61
CA THR A 144 12.22 -1.82 15.11
C THR A 144 11.58 -2.29 13.82
N VAL A 145 12.41 -2.86 12.93
CA VAL A 145 11.93 -3.71 11.84
C VAL A 145 12.14 -5.17 12.29
N ARG A 146 11.12 -5.99 12.20
CA ARG A 146 11.18 -7.40 12.63
C ARG A 146 10.86 -8.32 11.50
N LEU A 147 11.67 -9.36 11.36
CA LEU A 147 11.39 -10.49 10.47
C LEU A 147 10.86 -11.65 11.29
N TRP A 148 9.86 -12.30 10.72
CA TRP A 148 9.17 -13.43 11.32
C TRP A 148 9.19 -14.61 10.38
N LYS A 149 9.36 -15.79 10.95
CA LYS A 149 9.10 -17.04 10.24
C LYS A 149 7.63 -17.39 10.43
N TYR A 150 6.92 -17.51 9.34
CA TYR A 150 5.56 -18.02 9.31
C TYR A 150 5.57 -19.48 8.90
N SER A 151 4.87 -20.32 9.60
CA SER A 151 4.64 -21.72 9.26
C SER A 151 3.20 -22.09 9.55
N GLU A 152 2.61 -22.80 8.63
CA GLU A 152 1.23 -23.27 8.69
C GLU A 152 1.23 -24.77 8.88
N SER A 153 0.24 -25.30 9.59
CA SER A 153 0.01 -26.74 9.72
C SER A 153 -0.59 -27.30 8.42
N ASP A 154 -0.42 -28.59 8.21
CA ASP A 154 -0.89 -29.27 6.99
C ASP A 154 -2.43 -29.17 6.80
N ASP A 155 -3.18 -28.94 7.86
CA ASP A 155 -4.62 -28.76 7.84
C ASP A 155 -5.06 -27.36 7.35
N GLY A 156 -4.13 -26.38 7.29
CA GLY A 156 -4.39 -25.01 6.83
C GLY A 156 -5.22 -24.14 7.79
N PHE A 157 -5.56 -24.66 8.98
CA PHE A 157 -6.40 -23.93 9.96
C PHE A 157 -5.61 -23.32 11.11
N SER A 158 -4.38 -23.76 11.32
CA SER A 158 -3.51 -23.26 12.36
C SER A 158 -2.11 -22.98 11.85
N GLY A 159 -1.44 -22.02 12.45
CA GLY A 159 -0.08 -21.65 12.08
C GLY A 159 0.63 -20.94 13.22
N THR A 160 1.91 -20.70 13.03
CA THR A 160 2.76 -20.02 14.01
C THR A 160 3.55 -18.90 13.34
N ILE A 161 3.69 -17.78 14.07
CA ILE A 161 4.57 -16.67 13.72
C ILE A 161 5.67 -16.61 14.78
N ALA A 162 6.90 -16.94 14.40
CA ALA A 162 8.04 -16.97 15.30
C ALA A 162 9.05 -15.85 14.97
N PRO A 163 9.62 -15.14 15.96
CA PRO A 163 10.60 -14.11 15.73
C PRO A 163 11.88 -14.70 15.13
N GLN A 164 12.38 -14.13 14.03
CA GLN A 164 13.57 -14.58 13.31
C GLN A 164 14.73 -13.61 13.41
N LEU A 165 14.47 -12.31 13.25
CA LEU A 165 15.49 -11.28 13.24
C LEU A 165 14.88 -9.93 13.69
N GLU A 166 15.60 -9.22 14.56
CA GLU A 166 15.27 -7.85 14.97
C GLU A 166 16.30 -6.89 14.38
N LEU A 167 15.82 -5.82 13.74
CA LEU A 167 16.64 -4.82 13.09
C LEU A 167 16.46 -3.48 13.82
N TYR A 168 17.57 -2.95 14.31
CA TYR A 168 17.65 -1.70 15.06
C TYR A 168 18.48 -0.65 14.31
N GLY A 169 17.99 0.57 14.20
CA GLY A 169 18.69 1.67 13.53
C GLY A 169 17.92 2.98 13.57
N HIS A 170 16.59 2.92 13.45
CA HIS A 170 15.75 4.10 13.56
C HIS A 170 15.64 4.62 15.00
N LYS A 171 15.53 5.94 15.11
CA LYS A 171 15.41 6.64 16.41
C LYS A 171 13.96 6.94 16.77
N LEU A 172 13.06 7.00 15.79
CA LEU A 172 11.64 7.23 15.95
C LEU A 172 10.84 6.12 15.24
N ASP A 173 9.52 6.22 15.28
CA ASP A 173 8.58 5.28 14.69
C ASP A 173 8.78 5.10 13.18
N ILE A 174 8.44 3.91 12.71
CA ILE A 174 8.53 3.54 11.31
C ILE A 174 7.11 3.55 10.73
N ASN A 175 6.91 4.33 9.67
CA ASN A 175 5.61 4.57 9.07
C ASN A 175 5.27 3.59 7.95
N SER A 176 6.25 3.15 7.18
CA SER A 176 6.05 2.31 6.00
C SER A 176 7.20 1.35 5.78
N LEU A 177 6.90 0.23 5.14
CA LEU A 177 7.84 -0.80 4.71
C LEU A 177 7.61 -1.15 3.25
N ALA A 178 8.71 -1.34 2.51
CA ALA A 178 8.71 -1.99 1.20
C ALA A 178 9.69 -3.16 1.20
N VAL A 179 9.34 -4.21 0.47
CA VAL A 179 10.10 -5.45 0.39
C VAL A 179 10.46 -5.74 -1.05
N HIS A 180 11.72 -6.12 -1.27
CA HIS A 180 12.16 -6.72 -2.51
C HIS A 180 12.84 -8.07 -2.19
N ALA A 181 12.04 -9.13 -2.20
CA ALA A 181 12.49 -10.48 -1.79
C ALA A 181 13.63 -11.05 -2.67
N PRO A 182 13.65 -10.86 -4.02
CA PRO A 182 14.73 -11.38 -4.85
C PRO A 182 16.12 -10.88 -4.44
N SER A 183 16.22 -9.59 -4.06
CA SER A 183 17.48 -9.02 -3.56
C SER A 183 17.70 -9.22 -2.06
N ASN A 184 16.73 -9.75 -1.33
CA ASN A 184 16.71 -9.85 0.12
C ASN A 184 16.86 -8.48 0.82
N ARG A 185 16.15 -7.48 0.33
CA ARG A 185 16.22 -6.09 0.80
C ARG A 185 14.88 -5.57 1.27
N ILE A 186 14.93 -4.68 2.25
CA ILE A 186 13.79 -3.95 2.80
C ILE A 186 14.13 -2.47 2.80
N LEU A 187 13.16 -1.62 2.47
CA LEU A 187 13.18 -0.18 2.73
C LEU A 187 12.20 0.12 3.85
N SER A 188 12.58 1.05 4.70
CA SER A 188 11.70 1.59 5.75
C SER A 188 11.67 3.11 5.69
N ALA A 189 10.51 3.68 5.91
CA ALA A 189 10.31 5.12 6.05
C ALA A 189 10.04 5.44 7.53
N SER A 190 10.77 6.39 8.11
CA SER A 190 10.66 6.69 9.53
C SER A 190 10.43 8.18 9.81
N SER A 191 9.79 8.43 10.94
CA SER A 191 9.60 9.77 11.49
C SER A 191 10.91 10.45 11.92
N ASP A 192 12.03 9.72 11.99
CA ASP A 192 13.35 10.26 12.24
C ASP A 192 14.01 10.94 11.02
N HIS A 193 13.23 11.16 9.95
CA HIS A 193 13.60 11.77 8.67
C HIS A 193 14.55 10.94 7.81
N MET A 194 14.74 9.66 8.18
CA MET A 194 15.64 8.76 7.47
C MET A 194 14.87 7.70 6.70
N VAL A 195 15.47 7.25 5.60
CA VAL A 195 15.08 6.03 4.90
C VAL A 195 16.06 4.93 5.27
N GLY A 196 15.57 3.85 5.85
CA GLY A 196 16.39 2.70 6.23
C GLY A 196 16.49 1.69 5.09
N PHE A 197 17.67 1.18 4.86
CA PHE A 197 17.95 0.11 3.90
C PHE A 197 18.50 -1.11 4.66
N TRP A 198 17.84 -2.26 4.53
CA TRP A 198 18.06 -3.43 5.38
C TRP A 198 18.22 -4.70 4.55
N SER A 199 18.85 -5.71 5.16
CA SER A 199 18.89 -7.08 4.63
C SER A 199 17.95 -7.99 5.41
N THR A 200 17.26 -8.88 4.71
CA THR A 200 16.50 -9.99 5.33
C THR A 200 17.41 -11.12 5.81
N LYS A 201 18.66 -11.15 5.33
CA LYS A 201 19.64 -12.17 5.72
C LYS A 201 20.48 -11.68 6.90
N LYS A 202 20.53 -12.48 7.95
CA LYS A 202 21.36 -12.23 9.14
C LYS A 202 22.87 -12.10 8.80
N SER A 203 23.36 -12.86 7.80
CA SER A 203 24.77 -12.83 7.39
C SER A 203 25.20 -11.51 6.82
N ASP A 204 24.31 -10.83 6.08
CA ASP A 204 24.61 -9.62 5.34
C ASP A 204 24.37 -8.36 6.18
N ALA A 205 23.59 -8.48 7.25
CA ALA A 205 23.23 -7.37 8.12
C ALA A 205 24.35 -7.09 9.14
N PRO A 206 24.83 -5.83 9.26
CA PRO A 206 25.84 -5.46 10.23
C PRO A 206 25.34 -5.61 11.67
N ALA A 207 26.24 -5.46 12.65
CA ALA A 207 25.86 -5.45 14.06
C ALA A 207 24.92 -4.27 14.36
N ALA A 208 23.96 -4.49 15.26
CA ALA A 208 23.06 -3.44 15.67
C ALA A 208 23.81 -2.34 16.47
N PRO A 209 23.44 -1.04 16.31
CA PRO A 209 24.01 0.04 17.08
C PRO A 209 23.76 -0.16 18.59
N GLU A 210 24.82 -0.22 19.39
CA GLU A 210 24.73 -0.54 20.83
C GLU A 210 23.82 0.42 21.60
N ASN A 211 23.80 1.70 21.22
CA ASN A 211 23.02 2.76 21.88
C ASN A 211 21.51 2.63 21.66
N LEU A 212 21.08 1.88 20.64
CA LEU A 212 19.66 1.68 20.31
C LEU A 212 19.11 0.34 20.85
N LEU A 213 19.98 -0.52 21.35
CA LEU A 213 19.57 -1.81 21.89
C LEU A 213 18.84 -1.66 23.24
N PRO A 214 17.82 -2.48 23.52
CA PRO A 214 17.12 -2.47 24.80
C PRO A 214 18.05 -2.70 26.01
N SER A 215 19.14 -3.44 25.82
CA SER A 215 20.18 -3.67 26.85
C SER A 215 20.92 -2.39 27.26
N ALA A 216 21.06 -1.41 26.35
CA ALA A 216 21.68 -0.14 26.66
C ALA A 216 20.82 0.74 27.60
N ALA A 217 19.50 0.73 27.39
CA ALA A 217 18.54 1.42 28.25
C ALA A 217 18.51 0.82 29.67
N SER A 218 18.75 -0.49 29.80
CA SER A 218 18.80 -1.20 31.10
C SER A 218 20.05 -0.87 31.93
N ARG A 219 21.16 -0.42 31.32
CA ARG A 219 22.38 -0.01 32.03
C ARG A 219 22.20 1.31 32.79
N SER A 220 21.28 2.19 32.34
CA SER A 220 21.00 3.48 32.98
C SER A 220 19.89 3.43 34.03
N SER A 221 19.07 2.39 34.06
CA SER A 221 18.01 2.23 35.07
C SER A 221 18.12 0.86 35.74
N LYS A 222 18.05 0.84 37.08
CA LYS A 222 18.04 -0.38 37.92
C LYS A 222 16.71 -1.20 37.74
N ARG A 223 16.08 -1.19 36.58
CA ARG A 223 14.88 -1.97 36.34
C ARG A 223 15.22 -3.44 36.07
N ARG A 224 14.48 -4.31 36.70
CA ARG A 224 14.54 -5.77 36.58
C ARG A 224 14.51 -6.18 35.08
N LYS A 225 15.53 -6.90 34.59
CA LYS A 225 15.49 -7.56 33.30
C LYS A 225 14.26 -8.45 33.23
N LEU A 226 13.30 -8.15 32.34
CA LEU A 226 12.40 -9.19 31.86
C LEU A 226 13.27 -10.14 31.01
N ASN A 227 13.49 -11.34 31.50
CA ASN A 227 14.11 -12.40 30.70
C ASN A 227 13.08 -12.79 29.64
N SER A 228 13.23 -12.29 28.41
CA SER A 228 12.60 -12.96 27.28
C SER A 228 13.33 -14.28 27.09
N SER A 229 12.60 -15.36 27.10
CA SER A 229 13.12 -16.72 26.94
C SER A 229 13.67 -16.98 25.52
N VAL A 230 13.41 -16.09 24.57
CA VAL A 230 13.82 -16.18 23.17
C VAL A 230 14.87 -15.11 22.88
N SER A 231 16.10 -15.53 22.58
CA SER A 231 17.18 -14.65 22.13
C SER A 231 17.11 -14.51 20.61
N THR A 232 16.34 -13.55 20.13
CA THR A 232 16.31 -13.23 18.70
C THR A 232 17.60 -12.50 18.30
N PRO A 233 18.23 -12.83 17.17
CA PRO A 233 19.40 -12.11 16.66
C PRO A 233 19.08 -10.65 16.39
N GLN A 234 19.98 -9.75 16.81
CA GLN A 234 19.84 -8.29 16.65
C GLN A 234 20.85 -7.78 15.63
N ARG A 235 20.39 -7.02 14.64
CA ARG A 235 21.22 -6.50 13.55
C ARG A 235 20.91 -5.03 13.27
N GLY A 236 21.83 -4.37 12.55
CA GLY A 236 21.72 -2.98 12.11
C GLY A 236 21.31 -2.86 10.64
N PRO A 237 21.09 -1.59 10.19
CA PRO A 237 20.81 -1.28 8.80
C PRO A 237 22.07 -1.46 7.93
N LEU A 238 21.88 -1.76 6.66
CA LEU A 238 22.95 -1.63 5.65
C LEU A 238 23.31 -0.17 5.46
N ALA A 239 22.29 0.70 5.40
CA ALA A 239 22.45 2.14 5.35
C ALA A 239 21.23 2.85 5.99
N LEU A 240 21.45 4.04 6.52
CA LEU A 240 20.42 5.00 6.88
C LEU A 240 20.64 6.24 6.00
N MET A 241 19.75 6.41 5.02
CA MET A 241 19.84 7.48 4.04
C MET A 241 19.20 8.75 4.59
N SER A 242 19.98 9.79 4.73
CA SER A 242 19.57 11.09 5.22
C SER A 242 19.35 12.06 4.08
N GLY A 243 18.40 12.96 4.24
CA GLY A 243 18.13 14.00 3.25
C GLY A 243 16.82 14.71 3.52
N HIS A 244 15.75 13.98 3.89
CA HIS A 244 14.49 14.60 4.27
C HIS A 244 14.62 15.50 5.51
N THR A 245 13.83 16.57 5.54
CA THR A 245 13.81 17.54 6.63
C THR A 245 12.61 17.39 7.56
N ALA A 246 11.68 16.50 7.20
CA ALA A 246 10.50 16.15 8.00
C ALA A 246 10.27 14.63 7.95
N PRO A 247 9.30 14.08 8.72
CA PRO A 247 8.99 12.66 8.75
C PRO A 247 8.81 12.05 7.36
N VAL A 248 9.45 10.91 7.12
CA VAL A 248 9.27 10.12 5.89
C VAL A 248 8.01 9.28 6.05
N SER A 249 7.06 9.43 5.13
CA SER A 249 5.76 8.77 5.18
C SER A 249 5.75 7.42 4.50
N ALA A 250 6.37 7.31 3.31
CA ALA A 250 6.44 6.08 2.56
C ALA A 250 7.78 5.94 1.83
N ALA A 251 8.20 4.69 1.62
CA ALA A 251 9.34 4.34 0.79
C ALA A 251 9.00 3.09 -0.02
N ILE A 252 9.42 3.04 -1.30
CA ILE A 252 9.21 1.91 -2.19
C ILE A 252 10.46 1.65 -3.03
N PHE A 253 10.60 0.42 -3.51
CA PHE A 253 11.55 0.08 -4.58
C PHE A 253 10.96 0.47 -5.94
N ASP A 254 11.82 0.76 -6.90
CA ASP A 254 11.42 0.76 -8.29
C ASP A 254 11.02 -0.67 -8.70
N ALA A 255 9.97 -0.79 -9.52
CA ALA A 255 9.47 -2.10 -9.91
C ALA A 255 10.35 -2.80 -10.94
N ASN A 256 11.11 -2.04 -11.74
CA ASN A 256 11.96 -2.53 -12.82
C ASN A 256 13.42 -2.63 -12.40
N ASP A 257 13.86 -1.76 -11.47
CA ASP A 257 15.24 -1.70 -11.00
C ASP A 257 15.33 -1.70 -9.48
N SER A 258 15.73 -2.83 -8.91
CA SER A 258 15.88 -2.98 -7.46
C SER A 258 17.02 -2.16 -6.84
N THR A 259 17.82 -1.49 -7.64
CA THR A 259 18.88 -0.57 -7.18
C THR A 259 18.38 0.85 -6.96
N VAL A 260 17.17 1.14 -7.38
CA VAL A 260 16.51 2.45 -7.21
C VAL A 260 15.41 2.37 -6.16
N GLY A 261 15.37 3.38 -5.31
CA GLY A 261 14.32 3.56 -4.32
C GLY A 261 13.71 4.95 -4.39
N TYR A 262 12.44 5.05 -4.02
CA TYR A 262 11.71 6.31 -3.91
C TYR A 262 11.20 6.50 -2.50
N SER A 263 11.18 7.74 -2.02
CA SER A 263 10.58 8.08 -0.73
C SER A 263 9.77 9.37 -0.80
N THR A 264 8.76 9.46 0.03
CA THR A 264 7.90 10.64 0.20
C THR A 264 7.93 11.10 1.64
N SER A 265 7.80 12.40 1.85
CA SER A 265 7.88 13.00 3.19
C SER A 265 6.88 14.15 3.36
N TRP A 266 6.69 14.50 4.62
CA TRP A 266 5.93 15.69 5.03
C TRP A 266 6.65 17.00 4.68
N ASP A 267 7.94 16.93 4.30
CA ASP A 267 8.71 18.06 3.76
C ASP A 267 8.30 18.46 2.32
N HIS A 268 7.18 17.89 1.84
CA HIS A 268 6.63 18.12 0.49
C HIS A 268 7.52 17.59 -0.64
N SER A 269 8.49 16.75 -0.33
CA SER A 269 9.40 16.22 -1.35
C SER A 269 9.20 14.73 -1.60
N LEU A 270 9.38 14.35 -2.87
CA LEU A 270 9.64 13.00 -3.33
C LEU A 270 11.13 12.92 -3.69
N ARG A 271 11.81 11.90 -3.19
CA ARG A 271 13.23 11.69 -3.41
C ARG A 271 13.52 10.35 -4.08
N THR A 272 14.48 10.38 -4.98
CA THR A 272 15.02 9.19 -5.65
C THR A 272 16.38 8.86 -5.05
N TRP A 273 16.58 7.60 -4.71
CA TRP A 273 17.79 7.11 -4.07
C TRP A 273 18.46 6.04 -4.94
N ASP A 274 19.77 6.09 -5.04
CA ASP A 274 20.60 4.99 -5.48
C ASP A 274 20.90 4.10 -4.26
N LEU A 275 20.38 2.89 -4.25
CA LEU A 275 20.52 1.95 -3.14
C LEU A 275 21.88 1.24 -3.13
N VAL A 276 22.65 1.29 -4.23
CA VAL A 276 24.00 0.72 -4.30
C VAL A 276 24.99 1.62 -3.54
N THR A 277 24.94 2.92 -3.84
CA THR A 277 25.80 3.92 -3.18
C THR A 277 25.17 4.51 -1.93
N SER A 278 23.88 4.22 -1.69
CA SER A 278 23.07 4.80 -0.59
C SER A 278 23.04 6.33 -0.64
N SER A 279 23.01 6.90 -1.84
CA SER A 279 23.06 8.34 -2.07
C SER A 279 21.76 8.89 -2.66
N LEU A 280 21.51 10.17 -2.43
CA LEU A 280 20.39 10.90 -3.01
C LEU A 280 20.73 11.23 -4.48
N VAL A 281 19.82 10.85 -5.40
CA VAL A 281 19.95 11.10 -6.85
C VAL A 281 19.18 12.33 -7.25
N ASP A 282 17.89 12.43 -6.87
CA ASP A 282 16.99 13.51 -7.30
C ASP A 282 16.01 13.89 -6.17
N THR A 283 15.53 15.13 -6.23
CA THR A 283 14.51 15.64 -5.30
C THR A 283 13.46 16.41 -6.07
N ARG A 284 12.21 16.02 -5.92
CA ARG A 284 11.01 16.67 -6.48
C ARG A 284 10.19 17.27 -5.38
N THR A 285 9.97 18.57 -5.42
CA THR A 285 9.15 19.28 -4.44
C THR A 285 7.73 19.47 -4.96
N THR A 286 6.76 19.27 -4.10
CA THR A 286 5.34 19.46 -4.36
C THR A 286 4.76 20.57 -3.47
N SER A 287 3.51 20.94 -3.73
CA SER A 287 2.85 22.00 -2.94
C SER A 287 2.41 21.54 -1.54
N HIS A 288 2.28 20.22 -1.33
CA HIS A 288 1.65 19.65 -0.15
C HIS A 288 2.45 18.46 0.39
N SER A 289 2.28 18.18 1.69
CA SER A 289 2.90 17.01 2.33
C SER A 289 2.42 15.72 1.65
N LEU A 290 3.37 14.83 1.38
CA LEU A 290 3.13 13.54 0.75
C LEU A 290 3.01 12.47 1.84
N LEU A 291 1.98 11.61 1.74
CA LEU A 291 1.63 10.66 2.78
C LEU A 291 1.72 9.19 2.33
N ALA A 292 1.51 8.94 1.05
CA ALA A 292 1.53 7.60 0.46
C ALA A 292 2.27 7.62 -0.86
N LEU A 293 2.73 6.46 -1.31
CA LEU A 293 3.46 6.32 -2.56
C LEU A 293 3.13 4.99 -3.23
N ALA A 294 2.88 5.02 -4.54
CA ALA A 294 2.76 3.85 -5.39
C ALA A 294 3.46 4.09 -6.74
N HIS A 295 3.99 3.03 -7.34
CA HIS A 295 4.67 3.10 -8.63
C HIS A 295 3.79 2.51 -9.74
N LEU A 296 3.67 3.22 -10.86
CA LEU A 296 3.05 2.79 -12.11
C LEU A 296 4.15 2.59 -13.15
N PRO A 297 4.80 1.40 -13.18
CA PRO A 297 6.06 1.20 -13.90
C PRO A 297 5.94 1.37 -15.41
N ASP A 298 4.82 0.93 -16.01
CA ASP A 298 4.63 0.96 -17.46
C ASP A 298 4.52 2.40 -18.00
N HIS A 299 4.05 3.31 -17.16
CA HIS A 299 3.96 4.74 -17.48
C HIS A 299 5.11 5.55 -16.89
N HIS A 300 6.00 4.92 -16.12
CA HIS A 300 7.06 5.56 -15.36
C HIS A 300 6.55 6.69 -14.46
N LEU A 301 5.35 6.53 -13.90
CA LEU A 301 4.73 7.50 -13.02
C LEU A 301 4.80 7.05 -11.56
N LEU A 302 5.02 8.00 -10.68
CA LEU A 302 4.92 7.85 -9.24
C LEU A 302 3.64 8.53 -8.77
N ALA A 303 2.74 7.77 -8.16
CA ALA A 303 1.52 8.29 -7.56
C ALA A 303 1.78 8.60 -6.09
N ALA A 304 1.64 9.86 -5.70
CA ALA A 304 1.84 10.33 -4.34
C ALA A 304 0.51 10.82 -3.74
N GLY A 305 0.05 10.18 -2.67
CA GLY A 305 -1.11 10.62 -1.89
C GLY A 305 -0.74 11.83 -1.03
N THR A 306 -1.61 12.85 -1.00
CA THR A 306 -1.30 14.12 -0.34
C THR A 306 -2.22 14.41 0.86
N SER A 307 -1.75 15.28 1.74
CA SER A 307 -2.57 15.84 2.82
C SER A 307 -3.69 16.76 2.29
N ALA A 308 -3.57 17.27 1.06
CA ALA A 308 -4.52 18.16 0.40
C ALA A 308 -5.64 17.42 -0.37
N ARG A 309 -5.95 16.18 0.01
CA ARG A 309 -7.12 15.43 -0.48
C ARG A 309 -7.06 14.98 -1.94
N HIS A 310 -5.91 15.01 -2.56
CA HIS A 310 -5.70 14.58 -3.94
C HIS A 310 -4.47 13.67 -4.06
N ILE A 311 -4.35 12.98 -5.19
CA ILE A 311 -3.18 12.21 -5.56
C ILE A 311 -2.47 12.99 -6.66
N THR A 312 -1.16 13.15 -6.54
CA THR A 312 -0.31 13.77 -7.54
C THR A 312 0.47 12.70 -8.28
N LEU A 313 0.37 12.68 -9.61
CA LEU A 313 1.19 11.82 -10.47
C LEU A 313 2.43 12.59 -10.91
N ILE A 314 3.60 12.01 -10.66
CA ILE A 314 4.91 12.64 -10.90
C ILE A 314 5.71 11.74 -11.83
N ASP A 315 6.21 12.28 -12.93
CA ASP A 315 7.18 11.59 -13.80
C ASP A 315 8.62 11.97 -13.35
N PRO A 316 9.38 11.02 -12.81
CA PRO A 316 10.74 11.30 -12.35
C PRO A 316 11.73 11.62 -13.46
N ARG A 317 11.37 11.42 -14.74
CA ARG A 317 12.24 11.68 -15.89
C ARG A 317 12.11 13.09 -16.45
N VAL A 318 10.99 13.75 -16.22
CA VAL A 318 10.73 15.12 -16.68
C VAL A 318 11.46 16.11 -15.79
N SER A 319 11.75 17.30 -16.30
CA SER A 319 12.42 18.37 -15.54
C SER A 319 11.73 18.66 -14.20
N ALA A 320 12.51 18.91 -13.15
CA ALA A 320 12.03 19.27 -11.82
C ALA A 320 11.12 20.53 -11.80
N ALA A 321 11.13 21.31 -12.88
CA ALA A 321 10.21 22.45 -13.05
C ALA A 321 8.75 22.01 -13.30
N THR A 322 8.53 20.78 -13.77
CA THR A 322 7.18 20.22 -13.97
C THR A 322 6.79 19.43 -12.71
N ILE A 323 6.02 20.06 -11.83
CA ILE A 323 5.71 19.54 -10.48
C ILE A 323 4.81 18.29 -10.55
N ALA A 324 3.85 18.26 -11.45
CA ALA A 324 2.90 17.17 -11.60
C ALA A 324 2.57 16.92 -13.07
N ALA A 325 2.54 15.66 -13.48
CA ALA A 325 2.01 15.28 -14.77
C ALA A 325 0.47 15.35 -14.78
N MET A 326 -0.15 14.99 -13.64
CA MET A 326 -1.61 14.96 -13.48
C MET A 326 -1.96 14.97 -11.99
N THR A 327 -3.19 15.44 -11.67
CA THR A 327 -3.75 15.39 -10.33
C THR A 327 -5.07 14.63 -10.32
N LEU A 328 -5.23 13.65 -9.41
CA LEU A 328 -6.48 12.91 -9.24
C LEU A 328 -7.26 13.49 -8.05
N ARG A 329 -8.46 14.05 -8.32
CA ARG A 329 -9.26 14.76 -7.32
C ARG A 329 -10.57 14.02 -7.05
N GLY A 330 -11.01 14.02 -5.78
CA GLY A 330 -12.28 13.40 -5.38
C GLY A 330 -12.39 13.13 -3.90
N HIS A 331 -11.29 12.80 -3.20
CA HIS A 331 -11.31 12.61 -1.76
C HIS A 331 -11.63 13.90 -1.00
N THR A 332 -12.26 13.76 0.16
CA THR A 332 -12.61 14.88 1.04
C THR A 332 -11.66 15.04 2.23
N ASN A 333 -10.72 14.10 2.41
CA ASN A 333 -9.67 14.14 3.43
C ASN A 333 -8.34 13.59 2.88
N ALA A 334 -7.29 13.56 3.69
CA ALA A 334 -5.94 13.13 3.33
C ALA A 334 -5.91 11.71 2.74
N VAL A 335 -5.09 11.51 1.71
CA VAL A 335 -4.88 10.21 1.06
C VAL A 335 -3.63 9.57 1.66
N VAL A 336 -3.81 8.47 2.39
CA VAL A 336 -2.75 7.87 3.23
C VAL A 336 -2.28 6.51 2.76
N SER A 337 -2.97 5.88 1.83
CA SER A 337 -2.58 4.59 1.28
C SER A 337 -2.90 4.52 -0.21
N LEU A 338 -2.01 3.89 -0.96
CA LEU A 338 -2.12 3.70 -2.40
C LEU A 338 -1.69 2.27 -2.75
N ALA A 339 -2.41 1.66 -3.70
CA ALA A 339 -2.00 0.40 -4.30
C ALA A 339 -2.32 0.41 -5.79
N ARG A 340 -1.49 -0.29 -6.58
CA ARG A 340 -1.68 -0.44 -8.02
C ARG A 340 -2.74 -1.51 -8.32
N ASP A 341 -3.47 -1.34 -9.42
CA ASP A 341 -4.31 -2.38 -9.99
C ASP A 341 -3.42 -3.53 -10.53
N PRO A 342 -3.64 -4.78 -10.10
CA PRO A 342 -2.88 -5.92 -10.59
C PRO A 342 -3.23 -6.33 -12.03
N HIS A 343 -4.37 -5.88 -12.57
CA HIS A 343 -4.86 -6.26 -13.90
C HIS A 343 -4.66 -5.18 -14.95
N SER A 344 -4.59 -3.93 -14.53
CA SER A 344 -4.48 -2.78 -15.42
C SER A 344 -3.27 -1.93 -15.06
N ASN A 345 -2.51 -1.57 -16.07
CA ASN A 345 -1.38 -0.66 -15.90
C ASN A 345 -1.83 0.78 -15.64
N TYR A 346 -3.11 1.09 -15.87
CA TYR A 346 -3.72 2.41 -15.71
C TYR A 346 -4.47 2.57 -14.40
N GLY A 347 -4.69 1.47 -13.68
CA GLY A 347 -5.52 1.41 -12.49
C GLY A 347 -4.75 1.69 -11.20
N LEU A 348 -5.39 2.43 -10.30
CA LEU A 348 -4.89 2.73 -8.96
C LEU A 348 -6.05 2.68 -7.97
N ILE A 349 -5.79 2.25 -6.74
CA ILE A 349 -6.72 2.41 -5.62
C ILE A 349 -6.08 3.27 -4.54
N SER A 350 -6.90 4.10 -3.91
CA SER A 350 -6.49 4.94 -2.78
C SER A 350 -7.36 4.69 -1.56
N GLY A 351 -6.76 4.75 -0.39
CA GLY A 351 -7.42 4.79 0.91
C GLY A 351 -7.23 6.16 1.56
N SER A 352 -8.31 6.72 2.09
CA SER A 352 -8.30 8.06 2.68
C SER A 352 -8.88 8.09 4.09
N HIS A 353 -8.51 9.09 4.83
CA HIS A 353 -9.10 9.42 6.12
C HIS A 353 -10.57 9.88 6.01
N ASP A 354 -11.13 10.02 4.80
CA ASP A 354 -12.56 10.28 4.62
C ASP A 354 -13.44 9.02 4.79
N GLY A 355 -12.84 7.86 5.08
CA GLY A 355 -13.55 6.59 5.25
C GLY A 355 -13.91 5.91 3.93
N THR A 356 -13.32 6.35 2.82
CA THR A 356 -13.55 5.75 1.51
C THR A 356 -12.27 5.22 0.88
N CYS A 357 -12.43 4.16 0.09
CA CYS A 357 -11.43 3.76 -0.90
C CYS A 357 -11.94 4.18 -2.28
N ARG A 358 -11.08 4.71 -3.14
CA ARG A 358 -11.46 5.12 -4.49
C ARG A 358 -10.61 4.44 -5.54
N ILE A 359 -11.27 3.98 -6.59
CA ILE A 359 -10.62 3.40 -7.76
C ILE A 359 -10.48 4.49 -8.81
N TRP A 360 -9.29 4.57 -9.37
CA TRP A 360 -8.90 5.55 -10.38
C TRP A 360 -8.41 4.82 -11.64
N ASP A 361 -8.72 5.41 -12.78
CA ASP A 361 -8.07 5.11 -14.05
C ASP A 361 -7.41 6.41 -14.53
N ILE A 362 -6.10 6.37 -14.77
CA ILE A 362 -5.34 7.57 -15.18
C ILE A 362 -5.76 8.10 -16.57
N ARG A 363 -6.55 7.33 -17.32
CA ARG A 363 -7.17 7.76 -18.59
C ARG A 363 -8.49 8.51 -18.40
N ALA A 364 -9.10 8.39 -17.21
CA ALA A 364 -10.33 9.10 -16.84
C ALA A 364 -10.02 10.56 -16.48
N THR A 365 -9.67 11.36 -17.49
CA THR A 365 -9.17 12.71 -17.31
C THR A 365 -10.11 13.77 -17.86
N LYS A 366 -10.06 14.94 -17.24
CA LYS A 366 -10.66 16.18 -17.73
C LYS A 366 -9.61 17.27 -17.71
N THR A 367 -9.64 18.17 -18.68
CA THR A 367 -8.78 19.35 -18.66
C THR A 367 -9.49 20.46 -17.89
N ASP A 368 -8.92 20.90 -16.79
CA ASP A 368 -9.38 22.03 -15.99
C ASP A 368 -8.39 23.20 -16.12
N LYS A 369 -8.73 24.36 -15.55
CA LYS A 369 -7.87 25.56 -15.57
C LYS A 369 -6.50 25.31 -14.93
N ASP A 370 -6.43 24.37 -13.98
CA ASP A 370 -5.20 24.02 -13.24
C ASP A 370 -4.43 22.84 -13.87
N GLY A 371 -4.80 22.37 -15.06
CA GLY A 371 -4.15 21.28 -15.77
C GLY A 371 -5.02 20.03 -15.94
N VAL A 372 -4.39 18.88 -16.15
CA VAL A 372 -5.09 17.61 -16.33
C VAL A 372 -5.51 17.05 -14.97
N VAL A 373 -6.80 16.85 -14.81
CA VAL A 373 -7.40 16.32 -13.57
C VAL A 373 -8.10 15.00 -13.87
N GLY A 374 -7.76 13.96 -13.10
CA GLY A 374 -8.46 12.68 -13.13
C GLY A 374 -9.58 12.62 -12.10
N GLU A 375 -10.66 11.93 -12.47
CA GLU A 375 -11.80 11.64 -11.58
C GLU A 375 -11.80 10.17 -11.15
N SER A 376 -12.37 9.88 -9.96
CA SER A 376 -12.51 8.51 -9.51
C SER A 376 -13.58 7.76 -10.31
N VAL A 377 -13.26 6.54 -10.70
CA VAL A 377 -14.20 5.64 -11.40
C VAL A 377 -15.25 5.14 -10.41
N TYR A 378 -14.81 4.64 -9.25
CA TYR A 378 -15.67 4.15 -8.18
C TYR A 378 -15.22 4.62 -6.81
N SER A 379 -16.19 4.73 -5.89
CA SER A 379 -15.97 4.99 -4.47
C SER A 379 -16.55 3.83 -3.66
N ILE A 380 -15.73 3.24 -2.81
CA ILE A 380 -16.07 2.15 -1.90
C ILE A 380 -16.14 2.74 -0.49
N THR A 381 -17.29 2.66 0.15
CA THR A 381 -17.47 3.09 1.54
C THR A 381 -17.19 1.95 2.52
N ARG A 382 -16.80 2.30 3.74
CA ARG A 382 -16.66 1.30 4.81
C ARG A 382 -18.03 0.77 5.20
N LYS A 383 -18.17 -0.55 5.34
CA LYS A 383 -19.43 -1.21 5.70
C LYS A 383 -19.95 -0.78 7.07
N SER A 384 -19.06 -0.47 8.00
CA SER A 384 -19.37 0.07 9.33
C SER A 384 -20.18 1.39 9.26
N LEU A 385 -19.99 2.21 8.24
CA LEU A 385 -20.80 3.43 8.02
C LEU A 385 -22.24 3.12 7.60
N GLU A 386 -22.45 2.08 6.83
CA GLU A 386 -23.76 1.67 6.35
C GLU A 386 -24.58 1.03 7.48
N GLU A 387 -23.92 0.20 8.32
CA GLU A 387 -24.58 -0.54 9.43
C GLU A 387 -25.09 0.39 10.54
N GLU A 388 -24.40 1.50 10.81
CA GLU A 388 -24.81 2.46 11.83
C GLU A 388 -26.05 3.29 11.47
N GLY A 389 -26.57 3.18 10.25
CA GLY A 389 -27.84 3.79 9.81
C GLY A 389 -27.93 5.32 9.95
N LYS A 390 -26.88 5.97 10.35
CA LYS A 390 -26.80 7.39 10.63
C LYS A 390 -25.99 8.07 9.56
N SER A 391 -26.72 8.79 8.71
CA SER A 391 -26.24 9.93 7.96
C SER A 391 -24.72 10.13 7.99
N ALA A 392 -24.02 9.53 6.99
CA ALA A 392 -22.61 9.81 6.72
C ALA A 392 -22.30 11.32 6.59
N SER A 393 -23.35 12.15 6.42
CA SER A 393 -23.29 13.59 6.30
C SER A 393 -22.93 14.35 7.59
N LYS A 394 -22.91 13.71 8.74
CA LYS A 394 -22.64 14.37 10.05
C LYS A 394 -21.27 14.09 10.66
N ARG A 395 -20.49 13.14 10.13
CA ARG A 395 -19.13 12.89 10.61
C ARG A 395 -18.14 13.81 9.87
N VAL A 396 -17.63 14.79 10.58
CA VAL A 396 -16.59 15.66 10.04
C VAL A 396 -15.29 14.86 9.87
N GLY A 397 -14.82 14.74 8.62
CA GLY A 397 -13.50 14.20 8.34
C GLY A 397 -13.32 12.67 8.50
N GLY A 398 -14.39 11.86 8.51
CA GLY A 398 -14.27 10.39 8.56
C GLY A 398 -13.85 9.82 9.92
N GLU A 399 -14.10 10.51 11.02
CA GLU A 399 -13.79 10.03 12.38
C GLU A 399 -14.45 8.67 12.68
N GLY A 400 -13.66 7.73 13.20
CA GLY A 400 -14.09 6.37 13.57
C GLY A 400 -14.13 5.38 12.39
N VAL A 401 -13.82 5.82 11.15
CA VAL A 401 -13.87 4.98 9.94
C VAL A 401 -12.74 5.28 8.94
N LYS A 402 -11.70 5.99 9.37
CA LYS A 402 -10.54 6.30 8.51
C LYS A 402 -9.93 5.03 7.94
N VAL A 403 -9.60 5.05 6.66
CA VAL A 403 -8.83 3.98 6.02
C VAL A 403 -7.35 4.28 6.22
N PHE A 404 -6.60 3.30 6.75
CA PHE A 404 -5.16 3.41 6.99
C PHE A 404 -4.33 2.65 5.96
N GLY A 405 -4.83 1.49 5.51
CA GLY A 405 -4.13 0.63 4.57
C GLY A 405 -5.03 0.07 3.49
N VAL A 406 -4.51 -0.04 2.27
CA VAL A 406 -5.19 -0.67 1.14
C VAL A 406 -4.22 -1.57 0.40
N CYS A 407 -4.71 -2.73 -0.01
CA CYS A 407 -4.02 -3.66 -0.90
C CYS A 407 -4.99 -4.10 -2.00
N TRP A 408 -4.50 -4.21 -3.22
CA TRP A 408 -5.28 -4.72 -4.35
C TRP A 408 -4.58 -5.96 -4.91
N ASP A 409 -5.23 -7.08 -4.78
CA ASP A 409 -4.74 -8.38 -5.24
C ASP A 409 -5.67 -8.97 -6.29
N ALA A 410 -5.09 -9.66 -7.29
CA ALA A 410 -5.83 -10.19 -8.41
C ALA A 410 -6.77 -11.36 -8.01
N ALA A 411 -6.38 -12.19 -7.05
CA ALA A 411 -7.16 -13.34 -6.63
C ALA A 411 -8.16 -12.99 -5.51
N VAL A 412 -7.77 -12.11 -4.58
CA VAL A 412 -8.58 -11.76 -3.41
C VAL A 412 -9.47 -10.56 -3.67
N GLY A 413 -9.01 -9.60 -4.46
CA GLY A 413 -9.68 -8.33 -4.71
C GLY A 413 -9.09 -7.19 -3.89
N ILE A 414 -9.91 -6.22 -3.53
CA ILE A 414 -9.53 -5.05 -2.77
C ILE A 414 -9.68 -5.32 -1.29
N VAL A 415 -8.58 -5.20 -0.54
CA VAL A 415 -8.54 -5.36 0.91
C VAL A 415 -8.19 -4.03 1.54
N SER A 416 -9.01 -3.57 2.48
CA SER A 416 -8.79 -2.29 3.17
C SER A 416 -8.83 -2.47 4.69
N ALA A 417 -7.98 -1.73 5.38
CA ALA A 417 -7.88 -1.69 6.85
C ALA A 417 -8.18 -0.30 7.37
N GLY A 418 -8.78 -0.21 8.53
CA GLY A 418 -9.19 1.10 9.05
C GLY A 418 -9.32 1.23 10.56
N GLU A 419 -9.74 2.42 10.95
CA GLU A 419 -10.00 2.85 12.32
C GLU A 419 -11.19 2.12 12.95
N ASP A 420 -12.10 1.61 12.13
CA ASP A 420 -13.27 0.82 12.53
C ASP A 420 -12.94 -0.59 13.04
N LYS A 421 -11.65 -0.90 13.23
CA LYS A 421 -11.15 -2.19 13.71
C LYS A 421 -11.49 -3.36 12.78
N ARG A 422 -11.71 -3.10 11.51
CA ARG A 422 -12.09 -4.12 10.53
C ARG A 422 -11.14 -4.13 9.34
N ILE A 423 -10.89 -5.32 8.82
CA ILE A 423 -10.43 -5.52 7.45
C ILE A 423 -11.68 -5.72 6.61
N GLN A 424 -11.81 -4.99 5.52
CA GLN A 424 -12.92 -5.13 4.58
C GLN A 424 -12.40 -5.62 3.25
N ILE A 425 -13.11 -6.62 2.67
CA ILE A 425 -12.82 -7.20 1.36
C ILE A 425 -13.94 -6.82 0.41
N ASN A 426 -13.56 -6.26 -0.74
CA ASN A 426 -14.47 -5.92 -1.85
C ASN A 426 -14.03 -6.63 -3.12
N ARG A 427 -14.98 -7.22 -3.85
CA ARG A 427 -14.75 -7.92 -5.12
C ARG A 427 -15.75 -7.47 -6.17
N GLY A 428 -15.31 -7.46 -7.45
CA GLY A 428 -16.16 -7.24 -8.62
C GLY A 428 -15.60 -8.00 -9.81
N GLU A 429 -16.38 -8.25 -10.85
CA GLU A 429 -15.96 -9.03 -12.03
C GLU A 429 -14.80 -8.38 -12.82
N GLY A 430 -14.46 -7.14 -12.59
CA GLY A 430 -13.27 -6.49 -13.16
C GLY A 430 -12.09 -6.44 -12.21
N VAL A 431 -12.27 -6.92 -10.97
CA VAL A 431 -11.29 -6.88 -9.89
C VAL A 431 -10.58 -8.23 -9.71
N LEU A 432 -11.12 -9.29 -10.29
CA LEU A 432 -10.54 -10.63 -10.29
C LEU A 432 -10.01 -10.99 -11.67
N SER A 433 -8.88 -11.71 -11.73
CA SER A 433 -8.44 -12.35 -12.96
C SER A 433 -9.55 -13.30 -13.45
N SER A 434 -9.99 -13.14 -14.68
CA SER A 434 -10.74 -14.21 -15.36
C SER A 434 -9.80 -15.41 -15.46
N THR A 435 -10.01 -16.40 -14.61
CA THR A 435 -9.40 -17.72 -14.74
C THR A 435 -9.78 -18.37 -16.05
#